data_b45dd3489ceafc06c80cbf4429eb35cf
#
_entry.id   b45dd3489ceafc06c80cbf4429eb35cf
#
_cell.length_a   1.000
_cell.length_b   1.000
_cell.length_c   1.000
_cell.angle_alpha   90.00
_cell.angle_beta   90.00
_cell.angle_gamma   90.00
#
_symmetry.space_group_name_H-M   'P 1'
#
loop_
_entity.id
_entity.type
_entity.pdbx_description
1 polymer ?
#
loop_
_entity_poly.entity_id
_entity_poly.type
_entity_poly.pdbx_seq_one_letter_code
_entity_poly.pdbx_strand_id
1 'polypeptide(L)'
;LCQAGSGITLTGYNMETAITYQIAADVSDEGECVFPKLFSDIIRRLPEGPVTVVVDEQYHVSIRSGYSSFNISAESADEYPDLPDVSSGHPIRTNDAITAVAVDGFRLARRTYHPEESPERELSFVVPASGLKELEKILTDSEEPAKFTLGKKHILYQVGDAILVCRP
;
A
#
# COMPACT_ATOMS: atom_id res chain seq x y z
N LEU A 1 -6.23 -8.59 -1.88
CA LEU A 1 -7.52 -8.15 -2.43
C LEU A 1 -7.27 -7.42 -3.75
N CYS A 2 -8.07 -7.71 -4.74
CA CYS A 2 -8.14 -7.02 -6.02
C CYS A 2 -9.58 -6.54 -6.22
N GLN A 3 -9.74 -5.30 -6.58
CA GLN A 3 -11.04 -4.70 -6.89
C GLN A 3 -10.96 -4.06 -8.27
N ALA A 4 -11.87 -4.44 -9.15
CA ALA A 4 -12.00 -3.93 -10.50
C ALA A 4 -13.22 -2.99 -10.61
N GLY A 5 -13.02 -1.78 -11.07
CA GLY A 5 -14.03 -0.74 -11.23
C GLY A 5 -13.60 0.25 -12.31
N SER A 6 -13.39 1.52 -12.00
CA SER A 6 -12.81 2.51 -12.94
C SER A 6 -11.34 2.27 -13.28
N GLY A 7 -10.74 1.24 -12.75
CA GLY A 7 -9.38 0.75 -12.87
C GLY A 7 -9.22 -0.44 -11.92
N ILE A 8 -8.00 -0.87 -11.65
CA ILE A 8 -7.72 -1.96 -10.72
C ILE A 8 -7.10 -1.39 -9.44
N THR A 9 -7.68 -1.71 -8.30
CA THR A 9 -7.11 -1.44 -6.98
C THR A 9 -6.57 -2.73 -6.38
N LEU A 10 -5.28 -2.78 -6.10
CA LEU A 10 -4.63 -3.91 -5.42
C LEU A 10 -4.30 -3.53 -3.98
N THR A 11 -4.74 -4.37 -3.03
CA THR A 11 -4.46 -4.17 -1.62
C THR A 11 -3.79 -5.41 -1.03
N GLY A 12 -2.63 -5.21 -0.42
CA GLY A 12 -1.95 -6.19 0.43
C GLY A 12 -2.07 -5.78 1.90
N TYR A 13 -2.43 -6.72 2.77
CA TYR A 13 -2.58 -6.47 4.21
C TYR A 13 -2.07 -7.65 5.03
N ASN A 14 -1.29 -7.38 6.06
CA ASN A 14 -0.72 -8.38 6.97
C ASN A 14 -1.12 -8.17 8.44
N MET A 15 -2.26 -7.51 8.69
CA MET A 15 -2.81 -7.15 10.01
C MET A 15 -2.09 -6.01 10.74
N GLU A 16 -0.88 -5.64 10.33
CA GLU A 16 -0.11 -4.50 10.88
C GLU A 16 0.06 -3.38 9.86
N THR A 17 0.28 -3.76 8.61
CA THR A 17 0.57 -2.84 7.51
C THR A 17 -0.31 -3.19 6.32
N ALA A 18 -1.01 -2.21 5.78
CA ALA A 18 -1.74 -2.31 4.52
C ALA A 18 -1.10 -1.40 3.47
N ILE A 19 -0.98 -1.92 2.26
CA ILE A 19 -0.54 -1.17 1.08
C ILE A 19 -1.62 -1.29 0.02
N THR A 20 -2.11 -0.17 -0.45
CA THR A 20 -3.08 -0.10 -1.56
C THR A 20 -2.46 0.67 -2.71
N TYR A 21 -2.59 0.14 -3.91
CA TYR A 21 -2.11 0.76 -5.14
C TYR A 21 -3.20 0.75 -6.21
N GLN A 22 -3.37 1.88 -6.89
CA GLN A 22 -4.30 2.00 -8.01
C GLN A 22 -3.55 1.86 -9.34
N ILE A 23 -4.09 1.05 -10.24
CA ILE A 23 -3.50 0.75 -11.54
C ILE A 23 -4.53 1.13 -12.62
N ALA A 24 -4.12 1.95 -13.57
CA ALA A 24 -4.93 2.22 -14.74
C ALA A 24 -5.09 0.93 -15.57
N ALA A 25 -6.32 0.54 -15.83
CA ALA A 25 -6.64 -0.67 -16.59
C ALA A 25 -7.98 -0.53 -17.31
N ASP A 26 -8.12 -1.22 -18.43
CA ASP A 26 -9.40 -1.38 -19.09
C ASP A 26 -10.19 -2.48 -18.38
N VAL A 27 -11.27 -2.12 -17.71
CA VAL A 27 -12.12 -3.02 -16.95
C VAL A 27 -13.43 -3.22 -17.73
N SER A 28 -13.74 -4.47 -18.08
CA SER A 28 -14.99 -4.84 -18.78
C SER A 28 -16.12 -5.09 -17.79
N ASP A 29 -15.82 -5.76 -16.68
CA ASP A 29 -16.78 -6.13 -15.65
C ASP A 29 -16.21 -5.79 -14.27
N GLU A 30 -17.02 -5.15 -13.43
CA GLU A 30 -16.66 -4.84 -12.07
C GLU A 30 -16.70 -6.07 -11.17
N GLY A 31 -15.83 -6.13 -10.18
CA GLY A 31 -15.80 -7.24 -9.22
C GLY A 31 -14.61 -7.17 -8.29
N GLU A 32 -14.60 -8.08 -7.32
CA GLU A 32 -13.53 -8.18 -6.35
C GLU A 32 -13.20 -9.63 -6.01
N CYS A 33 -11.94 -9.90 -5.73
CA CYS A 33 -11.46 -11.20 -5.29
C CYS A 33 -10.13 -11.09 -4.55
N VAL A 34 -9.75 -12.16 -3.86
CA VAL A 34 -8.44 -12.27 -3.19
C VAL A 34 -7.54 -13.21 -3.98
N PHE A 35 -6.49 -12.66 -4.58
CA PHE A 35 -5.50 -13.46 -5.28
C PHE A 35 -4.53 -14.13 -4.32
N PRO A 36 -4.15 -15.40 -4.57
CA PRO A 36 -3.08 -16.07 -3.83
C PRO A 36 -1.72 -15.41 -4.17
N LYS A 37 -0.72 -15.65 -3.32
CA LYS A 37 0.65 -15.16 -3.54
C LYS A 37 1.21 -15.55 -4.92
N LEU A 38 0.81 -16.72 -5.43
CA LEU A 38 1.20 -17.21 -6.74
C LEU A 38 0.90 -16.23 -7.87
N PHE A 39 -0.17 -15.43 -7.75
CA PHE A 39 -0.50 -14.38 -8.71
C PHE A 39 0.66 -13.40 -8.89
N SER A 40 1.21 -12.88 -7.80
CA SER A 40 2.34 -11.93 -7.87
C SER A 40 3.61 -12.57 -8.43
N ASP A 41 3.84 -13.86 -8.14
CA ASP A 41 4.99 -14.60 -8.67
C ASP A 41 4.87 -14.83 -10.17
N ILE A 42 3.66 -15.03 -10.69
CA ILE A 42 3.37 -15.12 -12.13
C ILE A 42 3.60 -13.76 -12.79
N ILE A 43 2.95 -12.70 -12.29
CA ILE A 43 3.04 -11.35 -12.88
C ILE A 43 4.48 -10.89 -13.01
N ARG A 44 5.31 -11.10 -11.98
CA ARG A 44 6.73 -10.71 -11.99
C ARG A 44 7.58 -11.42 -13.05
N ARG A 45 7.12 -12.55 -13.57
CA ARG A 45 7.85 -13.36 -14.55
C ARG A 45 7.29 -13.21 -15.97
N LEU A 46 6.19 -12.50 -16.14
CA LEU A 46 5.65 -12.20 -17.45
C LEU A 46 6.58 -11.24 -18.20
N PRO A 47 6.69 -11.39 -19.53
CA PRO A 47 7.36 -10.40 -20.36
C PRO A 47 6.60 -9.07 -20.32
N GLU A 48 7.29 -7.98 -20.63
CA GLU A 48 6.65 -6.68 -20.81
C GLU A 48 5.56 -6.75 -21.88
N GLY A 49 4.40 -6.17 -21.57
CA GLY A 49 3.26 -6.14 -22.47
C GLY A 49 1.92 -6.20 -21.75
N PRO A 50 0.82 -6.17 -22.51
CA PRO A 50 -0.50 -6.23 -21.93
C PRO A 50 -0.76 -7.58 -21.26
N VAL A 51 -1.39 -7.52 -20.08
CA VAL A 51 -1.83 -8.69 -19.31
C VAL A 51 -3.34 -8.65 -19.22
N THR A 52 -4.00 -9.74 -19.65
CA THR A 52 -5.44 -9.92 -19.48
C THR A 52 -5.69 -10.88 -18.32
N VAL A 53 -6.53 -10.46 -17.39
CA VAL A 53 -6.95 -11.26 -16.24
C VAL A 53 -8.47 -11.42 -16.31
N VAL A 54 -8.95 -12.65 -16.28
CA VAL A 54 -10.38 -12.97 -16.24
C VAL A 54 -10.66 -13.83 -15.02
N VAL A 55 -11.65 -13.44 -14.23
CA VAL A 55 -12.11 -14.18 -13.05
C VAL A 55 -13.55 -14.60 -13.29
N ASP A 56 -13.86 -15.89 -13.13
CA ASP A 56 -15.22 -16.40 -13.25
C ASP A 56 -15.98 -16.37 -11.90
N GLU A 57 -17.27 -16.74 -11.93
CA GLU A 57 -18.14 -16.79 -10.74
C GLU A 57 -17.68 -17.81 -9.68
N GLN A 58 -16.82 -18.76 -10.03
CA GLN A 58 -16.23 -19.75 -9.13
C GLN A 58 -14.82 -19.37 -8.69
N TYR A 59 -14.40 -18.11 -8.92
CA TYR A 59 -13.07 -17.58 -8.60
C TYR A 59 -11.92 -18.28 -9.32
N HIS A 60 -12.17 -18.95 -10.48
CA HIS A 60 -11.07 -19.38 -11.33
C HIS A 60 -10.53 -18.18 -12.11
N VAL A 61 -9.22 -18.03 -12.08
CA VAL A 61 -8.51 -16.89 -12.67
C VAL A 61 -7.71 -17.36 -13.86
N SER A 62 -7.98 -16.82 -15.04
CA SER A 62 -7.17 -16.99 -16.23
C SER A 62 -6.33 -15.75 -16.48
N ILE A 63 -5.01 -15.91 -16.53
CA ILE A 63 -4.03 -14.84 -16.78
C ILE A 63 -3.39 -15.09 -18.13
N ARG A 64 -3.42 -14.12 -19.02
CA ARG A 64 -2.84 -14.22 -20.37
C ARG A 64 -1.92 -13.03 -20.65
N SER A 65 -0.76 -13.32 -21.22
CA SER A 65 0.18 -12.30 -21.71
C SER A 65 0.97 -12.88 -22.89
N GLY A 66 0.79 -12.33 -24.09
CA GLY A 66 1.37 -12.88 -25.31
C GLY A 66 0.98 -14.33 -25.53
N TYR A 67 1.97 -15.22 -25.59
CA TYR A 67 1.77 -16.67 -25.75
C TYR A 67 1.63 -17.42 -24.41
N SER A 68 1.79 -16.72 -23.29
CA SER A 68 1.71 -17.33 -21.95
C SER A 68 0.27 -17.33 -21.45
N SER A 69 -0.15 -18.45 -20.86
CA SER A 69 -1.46 -18.59 -20.21
C SER A 69 -1.31 -19.38 -18.92
N PHE A 70 -1.92 -18.87 -17.84
CA PHE A 70 -1.91 -19.49 -16.52
C PHE A 70 -3.33 -19.53 -15.97
N ASN A 71 -3.63 -20.59 -15.23
CA ASN A 71 -4.88 -20.70 -14.50
C ASN A 71 -4.55 -20.92 -13.02
N ILE A 72 -5.19 -20.13 -12.16
CA ILE A 72 -5.08 -20.22 -10.69
C ILE A 72 -6.49 -20.08 -10.10
N SER A 73 -6.63 -20.35 -8.80
CA SER A 73 -7.85 -20.06 -8.06
C SER A 73 -7.64 -18.86 -7.16
N ALA A 74 -8.59 -17.94 -7.16
CA ALA A 74 -8.74 -16.87 -6.20
C ALA A 74 -9.73 -17.28 -5.10
N GLU A 75 -9.97 -16.41 -4.14
CA GLU A 75 -10.92 -16.58 -3.04
C GLU A 75 -11.91 -15.40 -3.04
N SER A 76 -13.07 -15.59 -2.40
CA SER A 76 -14.01 -14.49 -2.17
C SER A 76 -13.38 -13.36 -1.37
N ALA A 77 -13.76 -12.13 -1.67
CA ALA A 77 -13.36 -10.97 -0.90
C ALA A 77 -14.10 -10.84 0.44
N ASP A 78 -15.19 -11.58 0.66
CA ASP A 78 -16.05 -11.48 1.85
C ASP A 78 -15.31 -11.72 3.18
N GLU A 79 -14.28 -12.57 3.16
CA GLU A 79 -13.48 -12.89 4.34
C GLU A 79 -12.19 -12.05 4.45
N TYR A 80 -11.98 -11.11 3.51
CA TYR A 80 -10.80 -10.25 3.58
C TYR A 80 -10.94 -9.26 4.74
N PRO A 81 -9.91 -9.12 5.60
CA PRO A 81 -9.99 -8.23 6.76
C PRO A 81 -10.27 -6.79 6.38
N ASP A 82 -11.13 -6.11 7.13
CA ASP A 82 -11.37 -4.68 6.97
C ASP A 82 -10.07 -3.89 7.09
N LEU A 83 -9.86 -3.01 6.13
CA LEU A 83 -8.73 -2.08 6.17
C LEU A 83 -8.93 -1.05 7.28
N PRO A 84 -7.84 -0.61 7.92
CA PRO A 84 -7.94 0.42 8.94
C PRO A 84 -8.53 1.72 8.37
N ASP A 85 -9.58 2.23 9.01
CA ASP A 85 -10.15 3.54 8.67
C ASP A 85 -9.28 4.67 9.23
N VAL A 86 -8.77 5.50 8.35
CA VAL A 86 -7.97 6.70 8.67
C VAL A 86 -8.65 8.00 8.22
N SER A 87 -9.91 7.93 7.81
CA SER A 87 -10.69 9.09 7.32
C SER A 87 -10.81 10.20 8.36
N SER A 88 -10.75 9.87 9.66
CA SER A 88 -10.75 10.84 10.78
C SER A 88 -9.37 11.32 11.20
N GLY A 89 -8.32 10.96 10.45
CA GLY A 89 -6.95 11.36 10.73
C GLY A 89 -6.69 12.84 10.42
N HIS A 90 -5.73 13.42 11.12
CA HIS A 90 -5.25 14.79 10.87
C HIS A 90 -3.95 14.74 10.09
N PRO A 91 -3.79 15.54 9.01
CA PRO A 91 -2.51 15.67 8.34
C PRO A 91 -1.47 16.22 9.33
N ILE A 92 -0.30 15.58 9.34
CA ILE A 92 0.81 16.06 10.16
C ILE A 92 1.49 17.20 9.40
N ARG A 93 1.49 18.36 10.01
CA ARG A 93 2.37 19.46 9.64
C ARG A 93 3.35 19.64 10.78
N THR A 94 4.64 19.77 10.53
CA THR A 94 5.67 19.77 11.60
C THR A 94 6.09 21.17 12.01
N ASN A 95 6.24 21.46 13.32
CA ASN A 95 6.85 22.71 13.81
C ASN A 95 8.37 22.56 13.77
N ASP A 96 9.07 23.55 13.32
CA ASP A 96 10.53 23.71 13.30
C ASP A 96 11.36 22.48 12.91
N ALA A 97 11.02 21.26 13.36
CA ALA A 97 11.78 20.07 13.02
C ALA A 97 10.97 18.76 13.14
N ILE A 98 11.21 17.83 12.21
CA ILE A 98 10.84 16.41 12.35
C ILE A 98 12.06 15.68 12.91
N THR A 99 11.93 15.10 14.10
CA THR A 99 12.99 14.26 14.67
C THR A 99 12.55 12.81 14.69
N ALA A 100 13.28 11.95 13.99
CA ALA A 100 13.14 10.51 14.06
C ALA A 100 14.22 9.93 14.99
N VAL A 101 13.81 9.03 15.87
CA VAL A 101 14.70 8.31 16.79
C VAL A 101 14.43 6.82 16.68
N ALA A 102 15.48 6.03 16.50
CA ALA A 102 15.42 4.56 16.51
C ALA A 102 16.41 4.01 17.53
N VAL A 103 15.99 3.00 18.28
CA VAL A 103 16.80 2.35 19.34
C VAL A 103 16.72 0.83 19.20
N ASP A 104 17.82 0.14 19.33
CA ASP A 104 17.89 -1.34 19.32
C ASP A 104 18.42 -1.93 20.64
N GLY A 105 18.40 -1.16 21.73
CA GLY A 105 18.88 -1.54 23.05
C GLY A 105 20.37 -1.27 23.27
N PHE A 106 21.19 -1.18 22.24
CA PHE A 106 22.63 -0.90 22.31
C PHE A 106 23.02 0.35 21.55
N ARG A 107 22.25 0.74 20.54
CA ARG A 107 22.52 1.86 19.65
C ARG A 107 21.29 2.75 19.55
N LEU A 108 21.53 4.04 19.45
CA LEU A 108 20.52 5.06 19.18
C LEU A 108 20.91 5.79 17.89
N ALA A 109 19.99 5.84 16.95
CA ALA A 109 20.08 6.68 15.76
C ALA A 109 19.08 7.82 15.87
N ARG A 110 19.52 9.05 15.58
CA ARG A 110 18.66 10.24 15.55
C ARG A 110 18.88 10.97 14.25
N ARG A 111 17.80 11.34 13.59
CA ARG A 111 17.79 12.21 12.41
C ARG A 111 16.83 13.36 12.64
N THR A 112 17.27 14.58 12.35
CA THR A 112 16.42 15.78 12.42
C THR A 112 16.36 16.41 11.03
N TYR A 113 15.16 16.77 10.60
CA TYR A 113 14.87 17.49 9.37
C TYR A 113 14.08 18.76 9.72
N HIS A 114 14.42 19.87 9.09
CA HIS A 114 13.74 21.15 9.26
C HIS A 114 12.92 21.43 7.99
N PRO A 115 11.59 21.26 8.02
CA PRO A 115 10.73 21.58 6.88
C PRO A 115 10.58 23.09 6.72
N GLU A 116 10.26 23.53 5.49
CA GLU A 116 10.04 24.94 5.19
C GLU A 116 8.76 25.51 5.83
N GLU A 117 7.76 24.66 6.04
CA GLU A 117 6.49 25.03 6.68
C GLU A 117 6.35 24.29 8.03
N SER A 118 6.03 25.04 9.07
CA SER A 118 5.88 24.53 10.43
C SER A 118 4.43 24.15 10.76
N PRO A 119 4.14 23.04 11.47
CA PRO A 119 2.80 22.74 11.97
C PRO A 119 2.45 23.53 13.22
N GLU A 120 1.16 23.64 13.47
CA GLU A 120 0.62 24.36 14.63
C GLU A 120 0.71 23.57 15.96
N ARG A 121 1.15 22.30 15.94
CA ARG A 121 1.11 21.44 17.13
C ARG A 121 2.23 20.42 17.16
N GLU A 122 2.85 20.28 18.32
CA GLU A 122 3.81 19.20 18.61
C GLU A 122 3.10 17.83 18.65
N LEU A 123 3.64 16.85 17.93
CA LEU A 123 3.13 15.48 17.87
C LEU A 123 4.28 14.49 18.08
N SER A 124 4.01 13.45 18.87
CA SER A 124 4.94 12.34 19.08
C SER A 124 4.21 11.02 18.88
N PHE A 125 4.79 10.13 18.09
CA PHE A 125 4.21 8.82 17.79
C PHE A 125 5.30 7.81 17.44
N VAL A 126 4.97 6.53 17.55
CA VAL A 126 5.86 5.43 17.21
C VAL A 126 5.45 4.86 15.85
N VAL A 127 6.42 4.55 15.01
CA VAL A 127 6.19 3.93 13.70
C VAL A 127 6.90 2.59 13.67
N PRO A 128 6.22 1.49 13.28
CA PRO A 128 6.86 0.20 13.09
C PRO A 128 7.96 0.29 12.01
N ALA A 129 9.13 -0.29 12.30
CA ALA A 129 10.24 -0.30 11.34
C ALA A 129 9.90 -1.04 10.03
N SER A 130 8.99 -2.02 10.09
CA SER A 130 8.45 -2.71 8.91
C SER A 130 7.72 -1.75 7.98
N GLY A 131 6.86 -0.89 8.53
CA GLY A 131 6.13 0.12 7.74
C GLY A 131 7.05 1.15 7.10
N LEU A 132 8.09 1.61 7.82
CA LEU A 132 9.09 2.54 7.26
C LEU A 132 9.90 1.91 6.13
N LYS A 133 10.22 0.61 6.20
CA LYS A 133 10.91 -0.10 5.11
C LYS A 133 10.05 -0.20 3.84
N GLU A 134 8.74 -0.40 3.98
CA GLU A 134 7.85 -0.40 2.82
C GLU A 134 7.68 1.01 2.25
N LEU A 135 7.58 2.03 3.12
CA LEU A 135 7.56 3.43 2.69
C LEU A 135 8.83 3.82 1.93
N GLU A 136 10.00 3.39 2.40
CA GLU A 136 11.29 3.64 1.72
C GLU A 136 11.28 3.11 0.29
N LYS A 137 10.76 1.90 0.07
CA LYS A 137 10.63 1.32 -1.28
C LYS A 137 9.72 2.17 -2.17
N ILE A 138 8.54 2.57 -1.66
CA ILE A 138 7.59 3.40 -2.40
C ILE A 138 8.23 4.75 -2.77
N LEU A 139 8.95 5.38 -1.85
CA LEU A 139 9.62 6.66 -2.07
C LEU A 139 10.80 6.56 -3.05
N THR A 140 11.47 5.41 -3.12
CA THR A 140 12.59 5.20 -4.06
C THR A 140 12.10 5.17 -5.51
N ASP A 141 10.88 4.72 -5.73
CA ASP A 141 10.26 4.59 -7.05
C ASP A 141 9.44 5.82 -7.47
N SER A 142 9.35 6.87 -6.61
CA SER A 142 8.54 8.06 -6.86
C SER A 142 9.28 9.35 -6.48
N GLU A 143 9.15 10.37 -7.33
CA GLU A 143 9.60 11.74 -7.04
C GLU A 143 8.51 12.58 -6.34
N GLU A 144 7.32 12.03 -6.11
CA GLU A 144 6.22 12.74 -5.50
C GLU A 144 6.40 12.88 -3.98
N PRO A 145 5.93 14.01 -3.40
CA PRO A 145 6.03 14.22 -1.97
C PRO A 145 5.12 13.27 -1.20
N ALA A 146 5.65 12.67 -0.14
CA ALA A 146 4.85 11.85 0.77
C ALA A 146 3.96 12.74 1.65
N LYS A 147 2.66 12.42 1.71
CA LYS A 147 1.70 13.01 2.63
C LYS A 147 1.51 12.08 3.82
N PHE A 148 1.56 12.64 5.02
CA PHE A 148 1.38 11.92 6.27
C PHE A 148 0.06 12.31 6.91
N THR A 149 -0.73 11.33 7.32
CA THR A 149 -1.96 11.56 8.08
C THR A 149 -1.93 10.69 9.34
N LEU A 150 -2.06 11.31 10.50
CA LEU A 150 -2.09 10.62 11.77
C LEU A 150 -3.54 10.42 12.21
N GLY A 151 -4.00 9.17 12.23
CA GLY A 151 -5.27 8.76 12.81
C GLY A 151 -5.13 8.37 14.28
N LYS A 152 -6.23 8.01 14.92
CA LYS A 152 -6.23 7.62 16.35
C LYS A 152 -5.39 6.37 16.65
N LYS A 153 -5.34 5.44 15.72
CA LYS A 153 -4.69 4.12 15.86
C LYS A 153 -3.85 3.72 14.65
N HIS A 154 -3.73 4.58 13.66
CA HIS A 154 -3.04 4.27 12.41
C HIS A 154 -2.34 5.50 11.87
N ILE A 155 -1.29 5.28 11.12
CA ILE A 155 -0.58 6.30 10.35
C ILE A 155 -0.76 5.96 8.89
N LEU A 156 -1.20 6.94 8.10
CA LEU A 156 -1.34 6.83 6.67
C LEU A 156 -0.23 7.63 6.00
N TYR A 157 0.41 7.02 5.02
CA TYR A 157 1.35 7.63 4.09
C TYR A 157 0.76 7.55 2.69
N GLN A 158 0.71 8.65 1.98
CA GLN A 158 0.29 8.69 0.59
C GLN A 158 1.42 9.24 -0.27
N VAL A 159 1.77 8.51 -1.32
CA VAL A 159 2.78 8.88 -2.32
C VAL A 159 2.19 8.56 -3.69
N GLY A 160 1.77 9.59 -4.43
CA GLY A 160 1.03 9.37 -5.68
C GLY A 160 -0.21 8.50 -5.49
N ASP A 161 -0.29 7.42 -6.27
CA ASP A 161 -1.37 6.43 -6.23
C ASP A 161 -1.18 5.34 -5.17
N ALA A 162 -0.06 5.36 -4.44
CA ALA A 162 0.23 4.42 -3.38
C ALA A 162 -0.24 4.95 -2.01
N ILE A 163 -0.95 4.12 -1.27
CA ILE A 163 -1.38 4.39 0.10
C ILE A 163 -0.84 3.28 1.00
N LEU A 164 -0.06 3.65 1.99
CA LEU A 164 0.47 2.78 3.02
C LEU A 164 -0.16 3.14 4.37
N VAL A 165 -0.74 2.16 5.05
CA VAL A 165 -1.30 2.33 6.39
C VAL A 165 -0.56 1.43 7.36
N CYS A 166 -0.08 1.98 8.47
CA CYS A 166 0.60 1.26 9.53
C CYS A 166 -0.11 1.47 10.87
N ARG A 167 -0.14 0.43 11.68
CA ARG A 167 -0.52 0.55 13.09
C ARG A 167 0.71 0.97 13.89
N PRO A 168 0.62 2.07 14.68
CA PRO A 168 1.72 2.50 15.55
C PRO A 168 1.97 1.54 16.70
#